data_60c14279ea08cf8b82f160c2690b1d57
#
_entry.id   60c14279ea08cf8b82f160c2690b1d57
#
_cell.length_a   1.000
_cell.length_b   1.000
_cell.length_c   1.000
_cell.angle_alpha   90.00
_cell.angle_beta   90.00
_cell.angle_gamma   90.00
#
_symmetry.space_group_name_H-M   'P 1'
#
loop_
_entity.id
_entity.type
_entity.pdbx_description
1 polymer ?
#
loop_
_entity_poly.entity_id
_entity_poly.type
_entity_poly.pdbx_seq_one_letter_code
_entity_poly.pdbx_strand_id
1 'polypeptide(L)'
;IIEVGAGYSSALMLDCNQHYFNNEIEFTFIEPYPKRLKGLLAAGDSTKHRILEKKVQQVEVQEFEKLEAGDILFIDSSHVLKTGSDLYYLFFQVLPRLKKGVVIHIHDIFYPFEYPKEWAMHGRNWNELYFLHALLVNNHKLSILYFTDYIAQVHTNELDKCPLLKKSRGGSIWLKIENSNG
;
A
#
# COMPACT_ATOMS: atom_id res chain seq x y z
N ILE A 1 -9.81 -4.34 4.25
CA ILE A 1 -8.51 -3.99 3.63
C ILE A 1 -8.30 -4.84 2.39
N ILE A 2 -7.84 -4.24 1.27
CA ILE A 2 -7.30 -4.96 0.11
C ILE A 2 -5.80 -4.72 0.06
N GLU A 3 -4.99 -5.78 0.06
CA GLU A 3 -3.53 -5.71 -0.07
C GLU A 3 -3.08 -6.29 -1.42
N VAL A 4 -2.25 -5.54 -2.14
CA VAL A 4 -1.59 -5.95 -3.38
C VAL A 4 -0.11 -6.14 -3.10
N GLY A 5 0.39 -7.37 -3.29
CA GLY A 5 1.76 -7.75 -2.92
C GLY A 5 1.86 -8.27 -1.48
N ALA A 6 1.19 -9.39 -1.22
CA ALA A 6 1.04 -9.93 0.13
C ALA A 6 2.27 -10.72 0.64
N GLY A 7 2.58 -10.58 1.92
CA GLY A 7 3.72 -11.25 2.52
C GLY A 7 3.86 -11.02 4.03
N TYR A 8 4.98 -10.46 4.47
CA TYR A 8 5.22 -10.18 5.89
C TYR A 8 4.30 -9.10 6.47
N SER A 9 3.96 -8.09 5.66
CA SER A 9 2.97 -7.07 6.01
C SER A 9 1.61 -7.68 6.33
N SER A 10 1.18 -8.64 5.50
CA SER A 10 -0.07 -9.38 5.69
C SER A 10 -0.11 -10.10 7.04
N ALA A 11 0.96 -10.84 7.37
CA ALA A 11 1.05 -11.57 8.63
C ALA A 11 0.96 -10.61 9.83
N LEU A 12 1.70 -9.48 9.78
CA LEU A 12 1.64 -8.46 10.82
C LEU A 12 0.25 -7.85 10.96
N MET A 13 -0.43 -7.55 9.84
CA MET A 13 -1.79 -7.02 9.86
C MET A 13 -2.78 -8.03 10.45
N LEU A 14 -2.63 -9.32 10.16
CA LEU A 14 -3.46 -10.39 10.73
C LEU A 14 -3.24 -10.53 12.25
N ASP A 15 -1.99 -10.48 12.70
CA ASP A 15 -1.66 -10.48 14.13
C ASP A 15 -2.29 -9.26 14.84
N CYS A 16 -2.17 -8.07 14.25
CA CYS A 16 -2.80 -6.86 14.77
C CYS A 16 -4.33 -6.99 14.82
N ASN A 17 -4.93 -7.56 13.78
CA ASN A 17 -6.37 -7.79 13.73
C ASN A 17 -6.84 -8.72 14.85
N GLN A 18 -6.11 -9.80 15.08
CA GLN A 18 -6.41 -10.73 16.16
C GLN A 18 -6.26 -10.08 17.56
N HIS A 19 -5.17 -9.33 17.78
CA HIS A 19 -4.83 -8.82 19.11
C HIS A 19 -5.57 -7.53 19.51
N TYR A 20 -5.90 -6.67 18.53
CA TYR A 20 -6.42 -5.33 18.79
C TYR A 20 -7.81 -5.09 18.23
N PHE A 21 -8.27 -5.89 17.26
CA PHE A 21 -9.51 -5.67 16.54
C PHE A 21 -10.46 -6.86 16.57
N ASN A 22 -10.24 -7.85 17.46
CA ASN A 22 -11.10 -9.03 17.63
C ASN A 22 -11.40 -9.78 16.32
N ASN A 23 -10.51 -9.72 15.33
CA ASN A 23 -10.69 -10.24 13.98
C ASN A 23 -11.88 -9.60 13.21
N GLU A 24 -12.20 -8.35 13.49
CA GLU A 24 -13.31 -7.65 12.81
C GLU A 24 -12.90 -7.08 11.45
N ILE A 25 -11.59 -6.99 11.15
CA ILE A 25 -11.11 -6.49 9.87
C ILE A 25 -11.08 -7.63 8.85
N GLU A 26 -11.76 -7.43 7.73
CA GLU A 26 -11.74 -8.34 6.59
C GLU A 26 -10.56 -8.02 5.66
N PHE A 27 -9.84 -9.05 5.21
CA PHE A 27 -8.72 -8.90 4.28
C PHE A 27 -8.98 -9.63 2.97
N THR A 28 -8.57 -8.97 1.88
CA THR A 28 -8.39 -9.58 0.56
C THR A 28 -6.93 -9.39 0.14
N PHE A 29 -6.19 -10.48 0.06
CA PHE A 29 -4.80 -10.50 -0.37
C PHE A 29 -4.72 -10.85 -1.85
N ILE A 30 -4.05 -10.00 -2.66
CA ILE A 30 -3.83 -10.22 -4.09
C ILE A 30 -2.34 -10.49 -4.29
N GLU A 31 -1.98 -11.76 -4.55
CA GLU A 31 -0.61 -12.20 -4.67
C GLU A 31 -0.49 -13.35 -5.66
N PRO A 32 0.18 -13.18 -6.82
CA PRO A 32 0.31 -14.25 -7.82
C PRO A 32 1.19 -15.42 -7.37
N TYR A 33 2.07 -15.21 -6.38
CA TYR A 33 3.00 -16.22 -5.88
C TYR A 33 2.90 -16.38 -4.36
N PRO A 34 1.77 -16.83 -3.81
CA PRO A 34 1.43 -16.71 -2.39
C PRO A 34 2.17 -17.69 -1.46
N LYS A 35 3.24 -18.34 -1.92
CA LYS A 35 3.99 -19.31 -1.11
C LYS A 35 4.49 -18.71 0.21
N ARG A 36 5.01 -17.47 0.15
CA ARG A 36 5.47 -16.75 1.35
C ARG A 36 4.31 -16.48 2.29
N LEU A 37 3.24 -15.86 1.79
CA LEU A 37 2.04 -15.58 2.57
C LEU A 37 1.51 -16.86 3.23
N LYS A 38 1.26 -17.91 2.45
CA LYS A 38 0.75 -19.19 2.97
C LYS A 38 1.63 -19.83 4.05
N GLY A 39 2.94 -19.60 4.00
CA GLY A 39 3.88 -20.07 5.03
C GLY A 39 3.86 -19.26 6.32
N LEU A 40 3.23 -18.09 6.32
CA LEU A 40 3.14 -17.19 7.48
C LEU A 40 1.76 -17.21 8.14
N LEU A 41 0.73 -17.73 7.44
CA LEU A 41 -0.64 -17.77 7.96
C LEU A 41 -0.77 -18.72 9.14
N ALA A 42 -1.52 -18.31 10.15
CA ALA A 42 -1.94 -19.16 11.24
C ALA A 42 -3.10 -20.08 10.82
N ALA A 43 -3.36 -21.11 11.64
CA ALA A 43 -4.47 -22.03 11.39
C ALA A 43 -5.81 -21.26 11.38
N GLY A 44 -6.55 -21.34 10.27
CA GLY A 44 -7.85 -20.69 10.10
C GLY A 44 -7.81 -19.36 9.33
N ASP A 45 -6.67 -18.70 9.16
CA ASP A 45 -6.59 -17.42 8.43
C ASP A 45 -7.07 -17.56 6.97
N SER A 46 -6.67 -18.63 6.30
CA SER A 46 -7.06 -18.89 4.92
C SER A 46 -8.58 -19.14 4.72
N THR A 47 -9.31 -19.43 5.80
CA THR A 47 -10.77 -19.59 5.77
C THR A 47 -11.51 -18.31 6.13
N LYS A 48 -10.86 -17.41 6.88
CA LYS A 48 -11.43 -16.13 7.31
C LYS A 48 -11.21 -15.02 6.28
N HIS A 49 -10.08 -15.07 5.57
CA HIS A 49 -9.66 -14.02 4.65
C HIS A 49 -9.52 -14.56 3.22
N ARG A 50 -9.70 -13.67 2.26
CA ARG A 50 -9.65 -14.04 0.84
C ARG A 50 -8.23 -13.94 0.30
N ILE A 51 -7.76 -14.97 -0.39
CA ILE A 51 -6.48 -14.96 -1.10
C ILE A 51 -6.76 -15.14 -2.58
N LEU A 52 -6.46 -14.11 -3.37
CA LEU A 52 -6.58 -14.12 -4.83
C LEU A 52 -5.20 -14.40 -5.43
N GLU A 53 -4.97 -15.69 -5.78
CA GLU A 53 -3.70 -16.17 -6.36
C GLU A 53 -3.61 -15.80 -7.85
N LYS A 54 -3.58 -14.51 -8.14
CA LYS A 54 -3.51 -13.97 -9.49
C LYS A 54 -2.83 -12.59 -9.51
N LYS A 55 -2.37 -12.17 -10.68
CA LYS A 55 -1.85 -10.82 -10.87
C LYS A 55 -2.99 -9.82 -10.66
N VAL A 56 -2.68 -8.65 -10.10
CA VAL A 56 -3.69 -7.61 -9.84
C VAL A 56 -4.43 -7.18 -11.11
N GLN A 57 -3.79 -7.20 -12.27
CA GLN A 57 -4.41 -6.89 -13.57
C GLN A 57 -5.48 -7.92 -14.01
N GLN A 58 -5.58 -9.05 -13.32
CA GLN A 58 -6.58 -10.10 -13.55
C GLN A 58 -7.73 -10.06 -12.55
N VAL A 59 -7.68 -9.11 -11.61
CA VAL A 59 -8.75 -8.85 -10.64
C VAL A 59 -9.67 -7.80 -11.23
N GLU A 60 -10.97 -8.06 -11.23
CA GLU A 60 -11.95 -7.11 -11.74
C GLU A 60 -11.92 -5.82 -10.90
N VAL A 61 -12.03 -4.68 -11.57
CA VAL A 61 -11.97 -3.37 -10.90
C VAL A 61 -13.06 -3.20 -9.86
N GLN A 62 -14.21 -3.83 -10.07
CA GLN A 62 -15.34 -3.85 -9.14
C GLN A 62 -14.98 -4.43 -7.76
N GLU A 63 -13.91 -5.23 -7.66
CA GLU A 63 -13.44 -5.70 -6.36
C GLU A 63 -12.92 -4.54 -5.51
N PHE A 64 -12.24 -3.59 -6.12
CA PHE A 64 -11.71 -2.39 -5.46
C PHE A 64 -12.80 -1.34 -5.20
N GLU A 65 -13.83 -1.29 -6.04
CA GLU A 65 -14.99 -0.40 -5.86
C GLU A 65 -15.84 -0.76 -4.63
N LYS A 66 -15.62 -1.93 -4.02
CA LYS A 66 -16.26 -2.34 -2.75
C LYS A 66 -15.70 -1.58 -1.55
N LEU A 67 -14.48 -1.04 -1.65
CA LEU A 67 -13.87 -0.25 -0.58
C LEU A 67 -14.74 0.98 -0.28
N GLU A 68 -14.99 1.19 1.00
CA GLU A 68 -15.77 2.30 1.54
C GLU A 68 -14.87 3.28 2.31
N ALA A 69 -15.44 4.40 2.75
CA ALA A 69 -14.71 5.38 3.55
C ALA A 69 -14.14 4.74 4.83
N GLY A 70 -12.83 4.91 5.03
CA GLY A 70 -12.08 4.29 6.13
C GLY A 70 -11.45 2.94 5.79
N ASP A 71 -11.86 2.29 4.69
CA ASP A 71 -11.16 1.11 4.19
C ASP A 71 -9.80 1.46 3.59
N ILE A 72 -8.92 0.46 3.51
CA ILE A 72 -7.54 0.63 3.07
C ILE A 72 -7.27 -0.17 1.81
N LEU A 73 -6.74 0.48 0.78
CA LEU A 73 -6.01 -0.14 -0.32
C LEU A 73 -4.51 -0.06 -0.02
N PHE A 74 -3.89 -1.21 0.26
CA PHE A 74 -2.47 -1.32 0.58
C PHE A 74 -1.72 -1.81 -0.66
N ILE A 75 -0.74 -1.02 -1.15
CA ILE A 75 0.03 -1.29 -2.37
C ILE A 75 1.50 -1.50 -2.02
N ASP A 76 1.98 -2.74 -2.20
CA ASP A 76 3.39 -3.13 -2.13
C ASP A 76 3.69 -4.05 -3.33
N SER A 77 3.73 -3.45 -4.52
CA SER A 77 3.70 -4.17 -5.79
C SER A 77 5.09 -4.26 -6.46
N SER A 78 5.19 -4.22 -7.77
CA SER A 78 6.49 -4.35 -8.48
C SER A 78 7.33 -3.07 -8.51
N HIS A 79 6.78 -1.94 -8.11
CA HIS A 79 7.37 -0.59 -8.14
C HIS A 79 7.82 -0.12 -9.54
N VAL A 80 7.37 -0.78 -10.61
CA VAL A 80 7.76 -0.45 -11.99
C VAL A 80 6.55 -0.18 -12.87
N LEU A 81 6.36 1.09 -13.22
CA LEU A 81 5.35 1.49 -14.19
C LEU A 81 5.87 1.26 -15.61
N LYS A 82 5.21 0.37 -16.32
CA LYS A 82 5.45 0.05 -17.73
C LYS A 82 4.19 -0.53 -18.39
N THR A 83 4.22 -0.76 -19.69
CA THR A 83 3.11 -1.39 -20.43
C THR A 83 2.68 -2.70 -19.76
N GLY A 84 1.39 -2.79 -19.40
CA GLY A 84 0.79 -3.98 -18.79
C GLY A 84 1.25 -4.31 -17.37
N SER A 85 1.94 -3.38 -16.68
CA SER A 85 2.36 -3.59 -15.30
C SER A 85 1.17 -3.48 -14.34
N ASP A 86 1.38 -4.00 -13.13
CA ASP A 86 0.49 -3.83 -11.98
C ASP A 86 0.25 -2.35 -11.66
N LEU A 87 1.31 -1.53 -11.65
CA LEU A 87 1.17 -0.09 -11.42
C LEU A 87 0.33 0.61 -12.47
N TYR A 88 0.45 0.23 -13.76
CA TYR A 88 -0.42 0.78 -14.80
C TYR A 88 -1.89 0.52 -14.46
N TYR A 89 -2.22 -0.72 -14.08
CA TYR A 89 -3.57 -1.10 -13.71
C TYR A 89 -4.05 -0.35 -12.45
N LEU A 90 -3.24 -0.33 -11.41
CA LEU A 90 -3.57 0.34 -10.14
C LEU A 90 -3.79 1.84 -10.33
N PHE A 91 -2.85 2.54 -10.96
CA PHE A 91 -2.91 4.00 -11.07
C PHE A 91 -3.97 4.49 -12.06
N PHE A 92 -4.21 3.77 -13.16
CA PHE A 92 -5.10 4.24 -14.22
C PHE A 92 -6.48 3.59 -14.25
N GLN A 93 -6.63 2.40 -13.64
CA GLN A 93 -7.91 1.71 -13.64
C GLN A 93 -8.54 1.65 -12.25
N VAL A 94 -7.74 1.43 -11.20
CA VAL A 94 -8.24 1.26 -9.83
C VAL A 94 -8.39 2.60 -9.12
N LEU A 95 -7.29 3.37 -8.94
CA LEU A 95 -7.32 4.62 -8.16
C LEU A 95 -8.41 5.61 -8.59
N PRO A 96 -8.68 5.83 -9.90
CA PRO A 96 -9.74 6.77 -10.31
C PRO A 96 -11.15 6.35 -9.92
N ARG A 97 -11.38 5.08 -9.53
CA ARG A 97 -12.68 4.52 -9.18
C ARG A 97 -12.90 4.34 -7.70
N LEU A 98 -11.89 4.63 -6.89
CA LEU A 98 -12.02 4.55 -5.44
C LEU A 98 -12.97 5.62 -4.93
N LYS A 99 -13.76 5.25 -3.94
CA LYS A 99 -14.73 6.14 -3.30
C LYS A 99 -14.04 7.15 -2.38
N LYS A 100 -14.72 8.29 -2.16
CA LYS A 100 -14.32 9.28 -1.16
C LYS A 100 -14.12 8.63 0.21
N GLY A 101 -13.04 8.99 0.89
CA GLY A 101 -12.71 8.51 2.23
C GLY A 101 -11.90 7.21 2.26
N VAL A 102 -11.73 6.52 1.11
CA VAL A 102 -10.83 5.37 1.03
C VAL A 102 -9.40 5.85 1.28
N VAL A 103 -8.67 5.10 2.11
CA VAL A 103 -7.27 5.34 2.42
C VAL A 103 -6.38 4.46 1.53
N ILE A 104 -5.30 5.03 1.02
CA ILE A 104 -4.34 4.33 0.17
C ILE A 104 -2.99 4.34 0.87
N HIS A 105 -2.41 3.18 1.09
CA HIS A 105 -1.01 3.03 1.48
C HIS A 105 -0.18 2.63 0.26
N ILE A 106 0.94 3.33 0.02
CA ILE A 106 1.91 2.94 -1.00
C ILE A 106 3.26 2.77 -0.31
N HIS A 107 3.81 1.55 -0.43
CA HIS A 107 5.08 1.17 0.18
C HIS A 107 6.27 1.68 -0.64
N ASP A 108 7.44 1.78 0.02
CA ASP A 108 8.71 2.18 -0.60
C ASP A 108 8.70 3.56 -1.31
N ILE A 109 7.95 4.50 -0.73
CA ILE A 109 7.95 5.91 -1.14
C ILE A 109 8.78 6.73 -0.17
N PHE A 110 9.78 7.47 -0.68
CA PHE A 110 10.75 8.24 0.08
C PHE A 110 10.62 9.75 -0.18
N TYR A 111 10.97 10.56 0.83
CA TYR A 111 11.05 12.01 0.71
C TYR A 111 12.45 12.43 0.25
N PRO A 112 12.60 13.41 -0.66
CA PRO A 112 11.59 14.26 -1.32
C PRO A 112 11.09 13.72 -2.67
N PHE A 113 10.66 12.49 -2.75
CA PHE A 113 10.30 11.74 -3.97
C PHE A 113 11.53 11.36 -4.80
N GLU A 114 12.54 10.83 -4.12
CA GLU A 114 13.74 10.28 -4.73
C GLU A 114 14.12 8.95 -4.04
N TYR A 115 14.50 7.94 -4.82
CA TYR A 115 14.93 6.67 -4.24
C TYR A 115 16.32 6.80 -3.60
N PRO A 116 16.62 6.02 -2.54
CA PRO A 116 17.94 5.96 -1.97
C PRO A 116 19.00 5.64 -3.05
N LYS A 117 20.07 6.42 -3.09
CA LYS A 117 21.15 6.29 -4.10
C LYS A 117 21.68 4.84 -4.20
N GLU A 118 21.81 4.18 -3.07
CA GLU A 118 22.30 2.80 -3.01
C GLU A 118 21.36 1.84 -3.75
N TRP A 119 20.04 2.08 -3.71
CA TRP A 119 19.07 1.25 -4.42
C TRP A 119 19.25 1.38 -5.94
N ALA A 120 19.43 2.60 -6.43
CA ALA A 120 19.71 2.84 -7.85
C ALA A 120 21.03 2.21 -8.28
N MET A 121 22.09 2.34 -7.47
CA MET A 121 23.39 1.74 -7.72
C MET A 121 23.38 0.21 -7.71
N HIS A 122 22.46 -0.41 -6.96
CA HIS A 122 22.23 -1.85 -6.95
C HIS A 122 21.27 -2.35 -8.05
N GLY A 123 20.89 -1.48 -9.00
CA GLY A 123 20.08 -1.85 -10.15
C GLY A 123 18.57 -1.93 -9.88
N ARG A 124 18.07 -1.34 -8.79
CA ARG A 124 16.63 -1.18 -8.58
C ARG A 124 16.12 -0.03 -9.46
N ASN A 125 15.69 -0.37 -10.67
CA ASN A 125 15.19 0.59 -11.64
C ASN A 125 13.69 0.87 -11.42
N TRP A 126 13.33 1.23 -10.20
CA TRP A 126 11.96 1.56 -9.81
C TRP A 126 11.60 2.99 -10.24
N ASN A 127 10.33 3.21 -10.56
CA ASN A 127 9.86 4.51 -11.04
C ASN A 127 8.47 4.91 -10.48
N GLU A 128 7.89 4.10 -9.60
CA GLU A 128 6.59 4.37 -8.96
C GLU A 128 6.56 5.72 -8.26
N LEU A 129 7.59 6.02 -7.50
CA LEU A 129 7.75 7.23 -6.71
C LEU A 129 7.67 8.49 -7.56
N TYR A 130 8.31 8.53 -8.74
CA TYR A 130 8.26 9.68 -9.66
C TYR A 130 6.87 9.84 -10.25
N PHE A 131 6.22 8.73 -10.57
CA PHE A 131 4.87 8.74 -11.10
C PHE A 131 3.85 9.21 -10.07
N LEU A 132 4.00 8.73 -8.82
CA LEU A 132 3.19 9.18 -7.70
C LEU A 132 3.39 10.68 -7.44
N HIS A 133 4.63 11.17 -7.48
CA HIS A 133 4.90 12.60 -7.34
C HIS A 133 4.15 13.41 -8.41
N ALA A 134 4.25 13.01 -9.68
CA ALA A 134 3.52 13.67 -10.76
C ALA A 134 1.99 13.63 -10.55
N LEU A 135 1.46 12.52 -10.05
CA LEU A 135 0.03 12.39 -9.72
C LEU A 135 -0.40 13.35 -8.61
N LEU A 136 0.44 13.60 -7.62
CA LEU A 136 0.10 14.47 -6.49
C LEU A 136 0.19 15.97 -6.83
N VAL A 137 1.00 16.35 -7.83
CA VAL A 137 1.11 17.77 -8.24
C VAL A 137 -0.23 18.28 -8.73
N ASN A 138 -0.73 19.35 -8.09
CA ASN A 138 -2.01 19.99 -8.40
C ASN A 138 -3.25 19.07 -8.34
N ASN A 139 -3.16 17.95 -7.65
CA ASN A 139 -4.27 17.01 -7.49
C ASN A 139 -4.98 17.21 -6.15
N HIS A 140 -6.09 17.94 -6.17
CA HIS A 140 -6.90 18.19 -4.97
C HIS A 140 -7.83 17.03 -4.58
N LYS A 141 -7.81 15.92 -5.33
CA LYS A 141 -8.60 14.73 -5.01
C LYS A 141 -7.91 13.80 -4.02
N LEU A 142 -6.61 14.00 -3.81
CA LEU A 142 -5.78 13.24 -2.89
C LEU A 142 -5.23 14.16 -1.80
N SER A 143 -5.38 13.76 -0.55
CA SER A 143 -4.66 14.37 0.58
C SER A 143 -3.63 13.42 1.13
N ILE A 144 -2.48 13.95 1.54
CA ILE A 144 -1.46 13.19 2.25
C ILE A 144 -1.85 13.16 3.72
N LEU A 145 -2.13 11.96 4.26
CA LEU A 145 -2.40 11.76 5.68
C LEU A 145 -1.12 11.60 6.48
N TYR A 146 -0.17 10.84 5.92
CA TYR A 146 1.09 10.54 6.58
C TYR A 146 2.16 10.18 5.54
N PHE A 147 3.38 10.66 5.74
CA PHE A 147 4.53 10.33 4.90
C PHE A 147 5.69 9.94 5.81
N THR A 148 5.92 8.64 5.95
CA THR A 148 6.81 8.06 6.96
C THR A 148 8.21 8.65 6.90
N ASP A 149 8.82 8.66 5.71
CA ASP A 149 10.19 9.13 5.54
C ASP A 149 10.30 10.65 5.69
N TYR A 150 9.28 11.43 5.28
CA TYR A 150 9.21 12.87 5.56
C TYR A 150 9.24 13.17 7.07
N ILE A 151 8.41 12.47 7.83
CA ILE A 151 8.40 12.62 9.30
C ILE A 151 9.76 12.25 9.88
N ALA A 152 10.37 11.17 9.39
CA ALA A 152 11.67 10.70 9.86
C ALA A 152 12.81 11.67 9.56
N GLN A 153 12.73 12.44 8.46
CA GLN A 153 13.77 13.39 8.08
C GLN A 153 13.56 14.80 8.64
N VAL A 154 12.30 15.28 8.65
CA VAL A 154 11.97 16.68 8.93
C VAL A 154 11.40 16.86 10.36
N HIS A 155 10.72 15.88 10.89
CA HIS A 155 10.06 15.93 12.20
C HIS A 155 10.60 14.86 13.16
N THR A 156 11.92 14.79 13.28
CA THR A 156 12.62 13.74 14.05
C THR A 156 12.15 13.61 15.51
N ASN A 157 11.70 14.70 16.13
CA ASN A 157 11.16 14.70 17.49
C ASN A 157 9.85 13.89 17.62
N GLU A 158 9.09 13.76 16.52
CA GLU A 158 7.88 12.95 16.53
C GLU A 158 8.19 11.45 16.63
N LEU A 159 9.39 11.03 16.21
CA LEU A 159 9.83 9.64 16.31
C LEU A 159 10.02 9.19 17.77
N ASP A 160 10.20 10.13 18.71
CA ASP A 160 10.31 9.82 20.12
C ASP A 160 9.02 9.22 20.68
N LYS A 161 7.88 9.54 20.04
CA LYS A 161 6.56 8.99 20.39
C LYS A 161 6.36 7.56 19.86
N CYS A 162 7.19 7.11 18.92
CA CYS A 162 7.12 5.77 18.35
C CYS A 162 8.53 5.16 18.20
N PRO A 163 9.08 4.53 19.26
CA PRO A 163 10.45 4.02 19.26
C PRO A 163 10.77 3.01 18.15
N LEU A 164 9.76 2.30 17.64
CA LEU A 164 9.94 1.36 16.53
C LEU A 164 10.31 2.09 15.22
N LEU A 165 9.70 3.24 14.95
CA LEU A 165 10.02 4.06 13.77
C LEU A 165 11.43 4.64 13.83
N LYS A 166 11.98 4.87 15.02
CA LYS A 166 13.40 5.26 15.18
C LYS A 166 14.37 4.18 14.71
N LYS A 167 14.00 2.92 14.92
CA LYS A 167 14.86 1.76 14.56
C LYS A 167 14.79 1.41 13.07
N SER A 168 13.67 1.67 12.44
CA SER A 168 13.43 1.35 11.04
C SER A 168 12.76 2.54 10.36
N ARG A 169 13.56 3.33 9.62
CA ARG A 169 13.05 4.37 8.74
C ARG A 169 12.42 3.69 7.52
N GLY A 170 11.14 3.38 7.62
CA GLY A 170 10.40 2.84 6.48
C GLY A 170 10.08 3.93 5.46
N GLY A 171 10.04 3.59 4.19
CA GLY A 171 9.50 4.43 3.12
C GLY A 171 8.04 4.08 2.87
N SER A 172 7.12 4.98 3.13
CA SER A 172 5.72 4.81 2.74
C SER A 172 4.97 6.12 2.79
N ILE A 173 3.92 6.21 1.99
CA ILE A 173 2.99 7.33 2.02
C ILE A 173 1.56 6.82 2.20
N TRP A 174 0.79 7.56 2.98
CA TRP A 174 -0.62 7.33 3.21
C TRP A 174 -1.42 8.48 2.63
N LEU A 175 -2.33 8.16 1.72
CA LEU A 175 -3.18 9.11 1.03
C LEU A 175 -4.64 8.84 1.38
N LYS A 176 -5.50 9.84 1.19
CA LYS A 176 -6.94 9.69 1.28
C LYS A 176 -7.63 10.28 0.06
N ILE A 177 -8.64 9.62 -0.45
CA ILE A 177 -9.51 10.14 -1.50
C ILE A 177 -10.42 11.19 -0.88
N GLU A 178 -10.30 12.46 -1.29
CA GLU A 178 -11.12 13.57 -0.79
C GLU A 178 -12.40 13.76 -1.59
N ASN A 179 -12.32 13.59 -2.92
CA ASN A 179 -13.48 13.66 -3.79
C ASN A 179 -13.47 12.48 -4.74
N SER A 180 -14.55 11.69 -4.79
CA SER A 180 -14.75 10.72 -5.84
C SER A 180 -15.02 11.44 -7.17
N ASN A 181 -14.59 10.84 -8.28
CA ASN A 181 -15.05 11.28 -9.58
C ASN A 181 -16.58 11.07 -9.61
N GLY A 182 -17.33 12.17 -9.70
CA GLY A 182 -18.74 12.12 -10.00
C GLY A 182 -18.96 11.67 -11.44
#